data_f6526ca4b248959989d83bf904038343
#
_entry.id   f6526ca4b248959989d83bf904038343
#
_cell.length_a   1.000
_cell.length_b   1.000
_cell.length_c   1.000
_cell.angle_alpha   90.00
_cell.angle_beta   90.00
_cell.angle_gamma   90.00
#
_symmetry.space_group_name_H-M   'P 1'
#
loop_
_entity.id
_entity.type
_entity.pdbx_description
1 polymer ?
#
loop_
_entity_poly.entity_id
_entity_poly.type
_entity_poly.pdbx_seq_one_letter_code
_entity_poly.pdbx_strand_id
1 'polypeptide(L)'
;NSMKPLDNLCHPVSVIREAEELAADAFGAAHAFLMVGGTTSSVQSMVLTACKRGDEIILPRNVHRSVLNALVLCGAVPVYVNPEVDNRLGISLGMKREQVAKAIAEHPNAVAVLVNNPTYYGICSDLRAIVRMAHDAGMLCLADEAHGTHFYFGGGLPVSAMAAGA
;
A
#
# COMPACT_ATOMS: atom_id res chain seq x y z
N ASN A 1 25.56 -1.90 -13.71
CA ASN A 1 26.21 -2.00 -15.02
C ASN A 1 25.27 -1.52 -16.09
N SER A 2 25.43 -0.24 -16.48
CA SER A 2 24.66 0.38 -17.56
C SER A 2 25.30 0.01 -18.89
N MET A 3 24.73 -0.95 -19.60
CA MET A 3 24.99 -1.07 -21.03
C MET A 3 24.04 -0.10 -21.73
N LYS A 4 24.61 0.83 -22.53
CA LYS A 4 23.86 1.88 -23.26
C LYS A 4 22.55 1.38 -23.93
N PRO A 5 22.49 0.16 -24.54
CA PRO A 5 21.23 -0.32 -25.12
C PRO A 5 20.22 -0.89 -24.11
N LEU A 6 20.60 -1.10 -22.85
CA LEU A 6 19.76 -1.73 -21.83
C LEU A 6 19.21 -0.77 -20.76
N ASP A 7 19.54 0.53 -20.89
CA ASP A 7 19.14 1.57 -19.95
C ASP A 7 19.72 1.40 -18.53
N ASN A 8 19.33 2.25 -17.58
CA ASN A 8 19.76 2.23 -16.19
C ASN A 8 18.56 2.37 -15.26
N LEU A 9 18.29 1.34 -14.47
CA LEU A 9 17.13 1.30 -13.57
C LEU A 9 17.12 2.44 -12.54
N CYS A 10 18.29 2.91 -12.09
CA CYS A 10 18.39 4.03 -11.13
C CYS A 10 18.15 5.41 -11.78
N HIS A 11 18.23 5.49 -13.10
CA HIS A 11 17.98 6.70 -13.88
C HIS A 11 17.50 6.30 -15.29
N PRO A 12 16.26 5.82 -15.40
CA PRO A 12 15.73 5.31 -16.67
C PRO A 12 15.51 6.45 -17.65
N VAL A 13 15.97 6.28 -18.88
CA VAL A 13 15.89 7.28 -19.96
C VAL A 13 15.46 6.69 -21.32
N SER A 14 15.38 5.36 -21.42
CA SER A 14 14.99 4.67 -22.65
C SER A 14 14.03 3.49 -22.37
N VAL A 15 14.39 2.26 -22.66
CA VAL A 15 13.51 1.09 -22.61
C VAL A 15 12.91 0.82 -21.22
N ILE A 16 13.63 1.09 -20.15
CA ILE A 16 13.08 0.95 -18.79
C ILE A 16 12.06 2.05 -18.52
N ARG A 17 12.36 3.29 -18.90
CA ARG A 17 11.42 4.40 -18.78
C ARG A 17 10.14 4.15 -19.56
N GLU A 18 10.25 3.69 -20.80
CA GLU A 18 9.09 3.32 -21.61
C GLU A 18 8.26 2.22 -20.94
N ALA A 19 8.90 1.21 -20.36
CA ALA A 19 8.21 0.16 -19.61
C ALA A 19 7.50 0.70 -18.36
N GLU A 20 8.09 1.65 -17.63
CA GLU A 20 7.47 2.32 -16.47
C GLU A 20 6.28 3.18 -16.90
N GLU A 21 6.37 3.91 -18.00
CA GLU A 21 5.28 4.72 -18.56
C GLU A 21 4.10 3.83 -19.01
N LEU A 22 4.37 2.72 -19.69
CA LEU A 22 3.35 1.72 -20.05
C LEU A 22 2.71 1.05 -18.84
N ALA A 23 3.50 0.77 -17.80
CA ALA A 23 2.97 0.23 -16.55
C ALA A 23 2.09 1.26 -15.84
N ALA A 24 2.49 2.52 -15.78
CA ALA A 24 1.69 3.59 -15.20
C ALA A 24 0.33 3.71 -15.89
N ASP A 25 0.31 3.71 -17.22
CA ASP A 25 -0.92 3.73 -18.02
C ASP A 25 -1.81 2.51 -17.73
N ALA A 26 -1.24 1.30 -17.77
CA ALA A 26 -1.96 0.05 -17.56
C ALA A 26 -2.59 -0.06 -16.17
N PHE A 27 -1.96 0.51 -15.14
CA PHE A 27 -2.44 0.51 -13.76
C PHE A 27 -3.23 1.77 -13.38
N GLY A 28 -3.34 2.75 -14.27
CA GLY A 28 -4.02 4.02 -14.02
C GLY A 28 -3.30 4.88 -12.97
N ALA A 29 -1.98 4.80 -12.91
CA ALA A 29 -1.14 5.54 -11.98
C ALA A 29 -0.48 6.75 -12.66
N ALA A 30 -0.15 7.79 -11.89
CA ALA A 30 0.63 8.92 -12.39
C ALA A 30 2.09 8.51 -12.75
N HIS A 31 2.64 7.58 -11.98
CA HIS A 31 3.99 7.03 -12.17
C HIS A 31 4.03 5.56 -11.78
N ALA A 32 4.93 4.80 -12.40
CA ALA A 32 5.28 3.45 -11.99
C ALA A 32 6.81 3.33 -11.86
N PHE A 33 7.26 2.49 -10.95
CA PHE A 33 8.68 2.26 -10.69
C PHE A 33 8.97 0.77 -10.66
N LEU A 34 9.90 0.30 -11.48
CA LEU A 34 10.31 -1.09 -11.50
C LEU A 34 11.34 -1.35 -10.39
N MET A 35 11.01 -2.21 -9.44
CA MET A 35 11.81 -2.49 -8.25
C MET A 35 12.43 -3.88 -8.29
N VAL A 36 13.77 -3.97 -8.32
CA VAL A 36 14.50 -5.25 -8.34
C VAL A 36 14.26 -6.08 -7.07
N GLY A 37 14.09 -5.43 -5.93
CA GLY A 37 13.85 -6.10 -4.64
C GLY A 37 12.41 -6.60 -4.43
N GLY A 38 11.57 -6.53 -5.47
CA GLY A 38 10.16 -6.97 -5.42
C GLY A 38 9.30 -6.11 -4.49
N THR A 39 8.11 -6.61 -4.16
CA THR A 39 7.13 -5.89 -3.33
C THR A 39 7.71 -5.50 -1.95
N THR A 40 8.62 -6.28 -1.40
CA THR A 40 9.29 -5.94 -0.13
C THR A 40 9.97 -4.58 -0.22
N SER A 41 10.79 -4.34 -1.26
CA SER A 41 11.45 -3.05 -1.47
C SER A 41 10.46 -1.94 -1.80
N SER A 42 9.44 -2.24 -2.58
CA SER A 42 8.39 -1.27 -2.95
C SER A 42 7.64 -0.77 -1.71
N VAL A 43 7.18 -1.68 -0.86
CA VAL A 43 6.48 -1.33 0.39
C VAL A 43 7.39 -0.57 1.35
N GLN A 44 8.65 -0.96 1.48
CA GLN A 44 9.62 -0.22 2.31
C GLN A 44 9.83 1.19 1.78
N SER A 45 10.03 1.35 0.48
CA SER A 45 10.20 2.68 -0.15
C SER A 45 8.97 3.56 0.05
N MET A 46 7.77 3.00 -0.12
CA MET A 46 6.50 3.69 0.09
C MET A 46 6.38 4.22 1.53
N VAL A 47 6.63 3.38 2.53
CA VAL A 47 6.55 3.77 3.95
C VAL A 47 7.64 4.78 4.30
N LEU A 48 8.90 4.58 3.84
CA LEU A 48 10.01 5.50 4.08
C LEU A 48 9.80 6.88 3.44
N THR A 49 9.03 6.95 2.35
CA THR A 49 8.68 8.20 1.69
C THR A 49 7.57 8.93 2.44
N ALA A 50 6.58 8.19 2.93
CA ALA A 50 5.41 8.75 3.62
C ALA A 50 5.70 9.16 5.07
N CYS A 51 6.60 8.46 5.78
CA CYS A 51 6.78 8.58 7.22
C CYS A 51 8.21 9.00 7.59
N LYS A 52 8.32 9.83 8.62
CA LYS A 52 9.56 10.22 9.29
C LYS A 52 9.56 9.69 10.72
N ARG A 53 10.69 9.86 11.40
CA ARG A 53 10.84 9.51 12.83
C ARG A 53 9.80 10.24 13.68
N GLY A 54 9.02 9.46 14.42
CA GLY A 54 7.98 9.94 15.32
C GLY A 54 6.62 10.15 14.68
N ASP A 55 6.50 10.09 13.34
CA ASP A 55 5.19 10.15 12.67
C ASP A 55 4.37 8.90 13.02
N GLU A 56 3.07 9.09 13.23
CA GLU A 56 2.14 7.99 13.42
C GLU A 56 1.61 7.50 12.06
N ILE A 57 1.49 6.17 11.92
CA ILE A 57 0.88 5.52 10.76
C ILE A 57 -0.14 4.47 11.22
N ILE A 58 -1.36 4.58 10.71
CA ILE A 58 -2.46 3.63 11.00
C ILE A 58 -2.32 2.44 10.05
N LEU A 59 -2.31 1.22 10.60
CA LEU A 59 -2.11 -0.01 9.81
C LEU A 59 -2.74 -1.23 10.47
N PRO A 60 -3.11 -2.27 9.70
CA PRO A 60 -3.62 -3.50 10.28
C PRO A 60 -2.49 -4.29 10.96
N ARG A 61 -2.85 -5.04 12.00
CA ARG A 61 -1.86 -5.84 12.75
C ARG A 61 -1.30 -7.02 11.97
N ASN A 62 -1.96 -7.43 10.90
CA ASN A 62 -1.54 -8.53 10.02
C ASN A 62 -0.80 -8.07 8.75
N VAL A 63 -0.09 -6.93 8.82
CA VAL A 63 0.76 -6.47 7.72
C VAL A 63 1.92 -7.41 7.45
N HIS A 64 2.44 -7.35 6.23
CA HIS A 64 3.67 -8.07 5.87
C HIS A 64 4.89 -7.52 6.64
N ARG A 65 5.88 -8.36 6.89
CA ARG A 65 7.13 -8.02 7.61
C ARG A 65 7.88 -6.83 7.01
N SER A 66 7.78 -6.60 5.70
CA SER A 66 8.40 -5.45 5.03
C SER A 66 7.92 -4.12 5.61
N VAL A 67 6.64 -4.01 5.97
CA VAL A 67 6.09 -2.81 6.63
C VAL A 67 6.75 -2.59 7.99
N LEU A 68 6.80 -3.64 8.84
CA LEU A 68 7.41 -3.55 10.16
C LEU A 68 8.90 -3.17 10.07
N ASN A 69 9.62 -3.74 9.11
CA ASN A 69 11.02 -3.40 8.87
C ASN A 69 11.17 -1.93 8.44
N ALA A 70 10.27 -1.41 7.61
CA ALA A 70 10.27 -0.01 7.21
C ALA A 70 10.04 0.92 8.41
N LEU A 71 9.09 0.58 9.30
CA LEU A 71 8.84 1.35 10.54
C LEU A 71 10.08 1.41 11.43
N VAL A 72 10.79 0.29 11.57
CA VAL A 72 12.07 0.26 12.33
C VAL A 72 13.10 1.18 11.68
N LEU A 73 13.20 1.16 10.34
CA LEU A 73 14.18 1.98 9.61
C LEU A 73 13.89 3.47 9.71
N CYS A 74 12.63 3.91 9.54
CA CYS A 74 12.27 5.33 9.62
C CYS A 74 11.99 5.81 11.05
N GLY A 75 11.71 4.92 11.99
CA GLY A 75 11.34 5.26 13.36
C GLY A 75 9.93 5.81 13.49
N ALA A 76 9.02 5.48 12.57
CA ALA A 76 7.61 5.81 12.68
C ALA A 76 6.90 4.95 13.73
N VAL A 77 5.82 5.47 14.28
CA VAL A 77 5.04 4.87 15.36
C VAL A 77 3.78 4.19 14.80
N PRO A 78 3.65 2.86 14.92
CA PRO A 78 2.48 2.16 14.41
C PRO A 78 1.26 2.36 15.32
N VAL A 79 0.14 2.74 14.71
CA VAL A 79 -1.20 2.73 15.31
C VAL A 79 -1.93 1.51 14.74
N TYR A 80 -2.08 0.46 15.54
CA TYR A 80 -2.61 -0.80 15.05
C TYR A 80 -4.14 -0.85 15.07
N VAL A 81 -4.70 -1.19 13.92
CA VAL A 81 -6.11 -1.63 13.79
C VAL A 81 -6.12 -3.15 13.79
N ASN A 82 -6.85 -3.75 14.73
CA ASN A 82 -6.97 -5.20 14.78
C ASN A 82 -7.94 -5.67 13.69
N PRO A 83 -7.52 -6.56 12.77
CA PRO A 83 -8.43 -7.18 11.82
C PRO A 83 -9.41 -8.10 12.56
N GLU A 84 -10.56 -8.34 11.95
CA GLU A 84 -11.39 -9.45 12.39
C GLU A 84 -10.70 -10.79 12.15
N VAL A 85 -11.13 -11.79 12.88
CA VAL A 85 -10.66 -13.18 12.73
C VAL A 85 -11.88 -14.05 12.46
N ASP A 86 -11.82 -14.85 11.39
CA ASP A 86 -12.75 -15.95 11.22
C ASP A 86 -12.32 -17.09 12.17
N ASN A 87 -13.06 -17.24 13.26
CA ASN A 87 -12.74 -18.24 14.29
C ASN A 87 -12.84 -19.69 13.81
N ARG A 88 -13.58 -19.92 12.71
CA ARG A 88 -13.75 -21.26 12.13
C ARG A 88 -12.58 -21.67 11.28
N LEU A 89 -11.98 -20.71 10.57
CA LEU A 89 -10.82 -20.93 9.71
C LEU A 89 -9.51 -20.52 10.35
N GLY A 90 -9.55 -19.75 11.45
CA GLY A 90 -8.35 -19.21 12.10
C GLY A 90 -7.59 -18.17 11.28
N ILE A 91 -8.27 -17.47 10.35
CA ILE A 91 -7.63 -16.51 9.45
C ILE A 91 -8.02 -15.07 9.81
N SER A 92 -7.07 -14.15 9.59
CA SER A 92 -7.34 -12.72 9.70
C SER A 92 -8.10 -12.23 8.47
N LEU A 93 -9.12 -11.42 8.71
CA LEU A 93 -9.93 -10.75 7.69
C LEU A 93 -9.35 -9.35 7.39
N GLY A 94 -10.05 -8.58 6.54
CA GLY A 94 -9.69 -7.20 6.25
C GLY A 94 -9.94 -6.23 7.42
N MET A 95 -9.55 -4.98 7.22
CA MET A 95 -9.84 -3.90 8.17
C MET A 95 -11.31 -3.47 8.06
N LYS A 96 -11.99 -3.34 9.19
CA LYS A 96 -13.32 -2.72 9.23
C LYS A 96 -13.21 -1.20 9.17
N ARG A 97 -14.06 -0.59 8.34
CA ARG A 97 -14.11 0.87 8.19
C ARG A 97 -14.38 1.60 9.52
N GLU A 98 -15.21 1.01 10.39
CA GLU A 98 -15.54 1.59 11.70
C GLU A 98 -14.31 1.65 12.62
N GLN A 99 -13.45 0.65 12.55
CA GLN A 99 -12.21 0.61 13.32
C GLN A 99 -11.17 1.58 12.77
N VAL A 100 -11.11 1.73 11.43
CA VAL A 100 -10.25 2.72 10.79
C VAL A 100 -10.71 4.13 11.13
N ALA A 101 -12.01 4.42 11.04
CA ALA A 101 -12.59 5.71 11.43
C ALA A 101 -12.27 6.06 12.89
N LYS A 102 -12.38 5.09 13.79
CA LYS A 102 -12.02 5.26 15.20
C LYS A 102 -10.53 5.60 15.34
N ALA A 103 -9.63 4.84 14.69
CA ALA A 103 -8.20 5.08 14.77
C ALA A 103 -7.82 6.47 14.23
N ILE A 104 -8.44 6.92 13.12
CA ILE A 104 -8.24 8.27 12.56
C ILE A 104 -8.68 9.34 13.58
N ALA A 105 -9.84 9.15 14.22
CA ALA A 105 -10.35 10.12 15.20
C ALA A 105 -9.48 10.19 16.47
N GLU A 106 -8.92 9.07 16.91
CA GLU A 106 -8.05 8.98 18.08
C GLU A 106 -6.61 9.44 17.78
N HIS A 107 -6.18 9.40 16.51
CA HIS A 107 -4.85 9.77 16.04
C HIS A 107 -4.90 10.77 14.87
N PRO A 108 -5.42 11.99 15.11
CA PRO A 108 -5.64 12.98 14.04
C PRO A 108 -4.34 13.51 13.41
N ASN A 109 -3.18 13.27 14.05
CA ASN A 109 -1.86 13.66 13.56
C ASN A 109 -1.16 12.54 12.77
N ALA A 110 -1.79 11.37 12.59
CA ALA A 110 -1.22 10.33 11.77
C ALA A 110 -1.05 10.81 10.33
N VAL A 111 0.06 10.43 9.70
CA VAL A 111 0.40 10.91 8.35
C VAL A 111 -0.16 10.02 7.25
N ALA A 112 -0.45 8.76 7.57
CA ALA A 112 -0.94 7.80 6.59
C ALA A 112 -1.79 6.70 7.21
N VAL A 113 -2.66 6.11 6.37
CA VAL A 113 -3.32 4.83 6.61
C VAL A 113 -2.76 3.81 5.62
N LEU A 114 -2.22 2.71 6.09
CA LEU A 114 -1.75 1.62 5.25
C LEU A 114 -2.76 0.47 5.26
N VAL A 115 -3.09 -0.04 4.09
CA VAL A 115 -4.05 -1.15 3.89
C VAL A 115 -3.34 -2.29 3.17
N ASN A 116 -3.53 -3.52 3.66
CA ASN A 116 -3.16 -4.73 2.95
C ASN A 116 -4.42 -5.27 2.23
N ASN A 117 -4.51 -5.13 0.92
CA ASN A 117 -5.73 -5.42 0.16
C ASN A 117 -5.44 -6.01 -1.24
N PRO A 118 -5.79 -7.26 -1.48
CA PRO A 118 -6.40 -8.20 -0.54
C PRO A 118 -5.41 -8.71 0.51
N THR A 119 -5.92 -9.32 1.58
CA THR A 119 -5.07 -10.09 2.49
C THR A 119 -4.50 -11.33 1.78
N TYR A 120 -3.56 -12.03 2.42
CA TYR A 120 -3.00 -13.30 1.91
C TYR A 120 -4.09 -14.33 1.55
N TYR A 121 -5.23 -14.27 2.23
CA TYR A 121 -6.37 -15.18 2.03
C TYR A 121 -7.40 -14.66 1.01
N GLY A 122 -7.10 -13.59 0.28
CA GLY A 122 -7.99 -13.01 -0.73
C GLY A 122 -9.12 -12.15 -0.17
N ILE A 123 -9.08 -11.81 1.11
CA ILE A 123 -10.13 -10.97 1.74
C ILE A 123 -9.85 -9.51 1.46
N CYS A 124 -10.84 -8.79 0.92
CA CYS A 124 -10.78 -7.36 0.65
C CYS A 124 -11.47 -6.55 1.74
N SER A 125 -10.91 -5.39 2.04
CA SER A 125 -11.51 -4.35 2.88
C SER A 125 -12.42 -3.44 2.03
N ASP A 126 -13.27 -2.62 2.67
CA ASP A 126 -13.99 -1.53 1.99
C ASP A 126 -13.00 -0.40 1.66
N LEU A 127 -12.18 -0.65 0.61
CA LEU A 127 -11.05 0.19 0.25
C LEU A 127 -11.47 1.63 -0.10
N ARG A 128 -12.60 1.79 -0.83
CA ARG A 128 -13.10 3.13 -1.20
C ARG A 128 -13.47 3.97 0.02
N ALA A 129 -14.09 3.36 1.03
CA ALA A 129 -14.43 4.06 2.26
C ALA A 129 -13.18 4.43 3.05
N ILE A 130 -12.20 3.51 3.15
CA ILE A 130 -10.95 3.74 3.87
C ILE A 130 -10.14 4.86 3.22
N VAL A 131 -9.97 4.83 1.89
CA VAL A 131 -9.27 5.88 1.13
C VAL A 131 -9.90 7.24 1.38
N ARG A 132 -11.23 7.33 1.26
CA ARG A 132 -11.96 8.59 1.50
C ARG A 132 -11.74 9.10 2.91
N MET A 133 -11.89 8.25 3.93
CA MET A 133 -11.69 8.64 5.33
C MET A 133 -10.26 9.13 5.59
N ALA A 134 -9.25 8.48 5.01
CA ALA A 134 -7.86 8.91 5.12
C ALA A 134 -7.66 10.30 4.49
N HIS A 135 -8.13 10.50 3.27
CA HIS A 135 -8.00 11.77 2.55
C HIS A 135 -8.79 12.90 3.21
N ASP A 136 -10.01 12.65 3.70
CA ASP A 136 -10.83 13.65 4.43
C ASP A 136 -10.11 14.10 5.72
N ALA A 137 -9.27 13.25 6.30
CA ALA A 137 -8.42 13.57 7.46
C ALA A 137 -7.05 14.15 7.08
N GLY A 138 -6.75 14.37 5.79
CA GLY A 138 -5.47 14.88 5.31
C GLY A 138 -4.34 13.86 5.37
N MET A 139 -4.65 12.57 5.50
CA MET A 139 -3.69 11.46 5.55
C MET A 139 -3.49 10.83 4.17
N LEU A 140 -2.30 10.33 3.89
CA LEU A 140 -2.06 9.48 2.71
C LEU A 140 -2.74 8.11 2.89
N CYS A 141 -3.15 7.50 1.79
CA CYS A 141 -3.55 6.10 1.79
C CYS A 141 -2.51 5.27 1.04
N LEU A 142 -1.89 4.33 1.74
CA LEU A 142 -0.88 3.43 1.20
C LEU A 142 -1.49 2.04 1.07
N ALA A 143 -1.39 1.43 -0.12
CA ALA A 143 -1.97 0.10 -0.35
C ALA A 143 -0.89 -0.92 -0.72
N ASP A 144 -0.81 -2.01 0.06
CA ASP A 144 -0.06 -3.20 -0.32
C ASP A 144 -1.01 -4.15 -1.06
N GLU A 145 -0.89 -4.20 -2.37
CA GLU A 145 -1.67 -5.04 -3.28
C GLU A 145 -0.83 -6.20 -3.87
N ALA A 146 0.17 -6.70 -3.15
CA ALA A 146 1.01 -7.81 -3.61
C ALA A 146 0.19 -9.01 -4.09
N HIS A 147 -0.98 -9.26 -3.52
CA HIS A 147 -1.89 -10.34 -3.90
C HIS A 147 -3.04 -9.88 -4.80
N GLY A 148 -3.12 -8.61 -5.16
CA GLY A 148 -4.25 -7.97 -5.86
C GLY A 148 -3.98 -7.44 -7.26
N THR A 149 -2.80 -7.65 -7.82
CA THR A 149 -2.40 -7.12 -9.14
C THR A 149 -3.41 -7.44 -10.25
N HIS A 150 -4.07 -8.60 -10.20
CA HIS A 150 -5.07 -9.03 -11.18
C HIS A 150 -6.37 -8.19 -11.13
N PHE A 151 -6.64 -7.42 -10.07
CA PHE A 151 -7.83 -6.57 -9.97
C PHE A 151 -7.87 -5.46 -11.03
N TYR A 152 -6.72 -5.08 -11.55
CA TYR A 152 -6.58 -4.05 -12.59
C TYR A 152 -7.05 -4.52 -13.98
N PHE A 153 -7.06 -5.84 -14.23
CA PHE A 153 -7.21 -6.42 -15.57
C PHE A 153 -8.42 -7.32 -15.72
N GLY A 154 -9.30 -7.40 -14.72
CA GLY A 154 -10.45 -8.30 -14.73
C GLY A 154 -11.79 -7.60 -14.50
N GLY A 155 -12.81 -7.98 -15.26
CA GLY A 155 -14.19 -7.56 -15.00
C GLY A 155 -14.80 -8.30 -13.81
N GLY A 156 -15.56 -7.58 -12.96
CA GLY A 156 -16.27 -8.19 -11.81
C GLY A 156 -15.38 -8.52 -10.61
N LEU A 157 -14.13 -8.09 -10.61
CA LEU A 157 -13.21 -8.21 -9.49
C LEU A 157 -13.37 -7.04 -8.50
N PRO A 158 -12.87 -7.17 -7.27
CA PRO A 158 -12.83 -6.06 -6.30
C PRO A 158 -12.12 -4.84 -6.86
N VAL A 159 -12.42 -3.66 -6.30
CA VAL A 159 -11.77 -2.42 -6.70
C VAL A 159 -10.28 -2.44 -6.33
N SER A 160 -9.42 -2.04 -7.27
CA SER A 160 -8.00 -1.83 -7.03
C SER A 160 -7.73 -0.54 -6.26
N ALA A 161 -6.55 -0.42 -5.65
CA ALA A 161 -6.17 0.76 -4.87
C ALA A 161 -6.17 2.03 -5.72
N MET A 162 -5.59 2.02 -6.91
CA MET A 162 -5.58 3.17 -7.80
C MET A 162 -7.01 3.59 -8.20
N ALA A 163 -7.89 2.61 -8.51
CA ALA A 163 -9.29 2.88 -8.84
C ALA A 163 -10.11 3.35 -7.63
N ALA A 164 -9.65 3.08 -6.41
CA ALA A 164 -10.21 3.62 -5.17
C ALA A 164 -9.68 5.02 -4.84
N GLY A 165 -8.59 5.46 -5.46
CA GLY A 165 -7.95 6.75 -5.27
C GLY A 165 -6.85 6.77 -4.21
N ALA A 166 -6.25 5.61 -3.90
CA ALA A 166 -5.15 5.50 -2.94
C ALA A 166 -3.85 6.12 -3.46
#